data_2a08081ed4cc41ff17b3bb779aa8234d
#
_entry.id   2a08081ed4cc41ff17b3bb779aa8234d
#
_cell.length_a   1.000
_cell.length_b   1.000
_cell.length_c   1.000
_cell.angle_alpha   90.00
_cell.angle_beta   90.00
_cell.angle_gamma   90.00
#
_symmetry.space_group_name_H-M   'P 1'
#
loop_
_entity.id
_entity.type
_entity.pdbx_description
1 polymer ?
#
loop_
_entity_poly.entity_id
_entity_poly.type
_entity_poly.pdbx_seq_one_letter_code
_entity_poly.pdbx_strand_id
1 'polypeptide(L)'
;MVVKIGIIKCGNIGTSPVLDLLLDERADRPNIDVRTVGSGAKMNPEQIEDVVPRVADFDADFVVFISPNPGAPGPARARELLSEMDVPAIIIGDAPGMGKKDEMDEQGLGYIIVQGDPMIGARRELLDPTEMASFNSDVIKVLALTGAYRVVQQTLDGVIAGAEAGNIELPKVAITTAKAVEAAAFQNPYAKAKAMAAYEMAMKVADIDLKGCFMTKEMDKYIPIVASAHELISVAAKLAIEARELEKANNTVLRTPHGGQGQTVSKTDLMKKPE
;
A
#
# COMPACT_ATOMS: atom_id res chain seq x y z
N MET A 1 -10.26 13.32 21.01
CA MET A 1 -10.31 14.11 19.73
C MET A 1 -10.52 13.10 18.63
N VAL A 2 -11.32 13.42 17.61
CA VAL A 2 -11.46 12.56 16.43
C VAL A 2 -10.43 13.04 15.41
N VAL A 3 -9.53 12.16 14.96
CA VAL A 3 -8.50 12.49 13.97
C VAL A 3 -9.11 12.40 12.56
N LYS A 4 -9.05 13.48 11.81
CA LYS A 4 -9.56 13.58 10.44
C LYS A 4 -8.48 13.24 9.44
N ILE A 5 -8.70 12.21 8.62
CA ILE A 5 -7.73 11.68 7.67
C ILE A 5 -8.24 11.91 6.24
N GLY A 6 -7.55 12.75 5.48
CA GLY A 6 -7.80 12.92 4.06
C GLY A 6 -7.03 11.89 3.24
N ILE A 7 -7.71 11.12 2.38
CA ILE A 7 -7.06 10.18 1.46
C ILE A 7 -7.23 10.65 0.03
N ILE A 8 -6.14 10.78 -0.70
CA ILE A 8 -6.13 11.11 -2.13
C ILE A 8 -5.58 9.91 -2.90
N LYS A 9 -6.40 9.33 -3.77
CA LYS A 9 -6.03 8.18 -4.61
C LYS A 9 -5.81 8.60 -6.06
N CYS A 10 -4.59 8.36 -6.58
CA CYS A 10 -4.19 8.72 -7.94
C CYS A 10 -3.51 7.54 -8.62
N GLY A 11 -4.18 6.93 -9.57
CA GLY A 11 -3.76 5.66 -10.15
C GLY A 11 -4.13 4.46 -9.26
N ASN A 12 -3.70 3.27 -9.65
CA ASN A 12 -4.13 2.02 -9.02
C ASN A 12 -2.93 1.13 -8.66
N ILE A 13 -2.78 0.84 -7.39
CA ILE A 13 -1.91 -0.18 -6.80
C ILE A 13 -2.71 -0.97 -5.78
N GLY A 14 -2.22 -2.14 -5.34
CA GLY A 14 -2.95 -3.01 -4.42
C GLY A 14 -3.33 -2.35 -3.10
N THR A 15 -2.53 -1.41 -2.60
CA THR A 15 -2.84 -0.66 -1.37
C THR A 15 -4.01 0.31 -1.53
N SER A 16 -4.23 0.88 -2.73
CA SER A 16 -5.26 1.91 -2.95
C SER A 16 -6.68 1.48 -2.55
N PRO A 17 -7.20 0.30 -2.95
CA PRO A 17 -8.57 -0.11 -2.64
C PRO A 17 -8.77 -0.58 -1.19
N VAL A 18 -7.70 -0.88 -0.45
CA VAL A 18 -7.79 -1.48 0.89
C VAL A 18 -7.38 -0.54 2.02
N LEU A 19 -6.92 0.67 1.72
CA LEU A 19 -6.42 1.57 2.76
C LEU A 19 -7.48 1.93 3.79
N ASP A 20 -8.70 2.21 3.35
CA ASP A 20 -9.83 2.51 4.24
C ASP A 20 -10.09 1.32 5.19
N LEU A 21 -10.01 0.09 4.68
CA LEU A 21 -10.14 -1.14 5.48
C LEU A 21 -9.00 -1.32 6.48
N LEU A 22 -7.77 -0.93 6.12
CA LEU A 22 -6.62 -1.00 7.03
C LEU A 22 -6.73 0.01 8.19
N LEU A 23 -7.42 1.12 7.97
CA LEU A 23 -7.65 2.15 8.99
C LEU A 23 -8.84 1.82 9.90
N ASP A 24 -9.93 1.28 9.33
CA ASP A 24 -11.16 0.97 10.06
C ASP A 24 -11.85 -0.27 9.47
N GLU A 25 -11.40 -1.45 9.86
CA GLU A 25 -11.86 -2.73 9.30
C GLU A 25 -13.31 -3.08 9.64
N ARG A 26 -13.92 -2.38 10.60
CA ARG A 26 -15.29 -2.62 11.05
C ARG A 26 -16.23 -1.43 10.85
N ALA A 27 -15.70 -0.31 10.40
CA ALA A 27 -16.42 0.98 10.33
C ALA A 27 -16.98 1.42 11.69
N ASP A 28 -16.23 1.16 12.78
CA ASP A 28 -16.65 1.46 14.14
C ASP A 28 -15.55 2.10 15.02
N ARG A 29 -14.45 2.56 14.43
CA ARG A 29 -13.41 3.31 15.15
C ARG A 29 -13.90 4.72 15.51
N PRO A 30 -14.11 5.02 16.78
CA PRO A 30 -14.65 6.33 17.19
C PRO A 30 -13.61 7.45 17.19
N ASN A 31 -12.32 7.11 17.06
CA ASN A 31 -11.20 8.04 17.15
C ASN A 31 -10.73 8.61 15.82
N ILE A 32 -11.28 8.13 14.69
CA ILE A 32 -10.94 8.64 13.35
C ILE A 32 -12.18 9.00 12.53
N ASP A 33 -12.02 9.92 11.60
CA ASP A 33 -12.95 10.17 10.49
C ASP A 33 -12.17 10.25 9.18
N VAL A 34 -12.59 9.50 8.18
CA VAL A 34 -11.85 9.34 6.92
C VAL A 34 -12.65 9.86 5.75
N ARG A 35 -12.03 10.65 4.88
CA ARG A 35 -12.60 11.06 3.59
C ARG A 35 -11.64 10.75 2.46
N THR A 36 -12.17 10.16 1.40
CA THR A 36 -11.39 9.78 0.23
C THR A 36 -11.84 10.56 -1.00
N VAL A 37 -10.88 11.12 -1.71
CA VAL A 37 -11.05 11.69 -3.05
C VAL A 37 -10.12 10.97 -4.02
N GLY A 38 -10.42 10.97 -5.31
CA GLY A 38 -9.53 10.28 -6.26
C GLY A 38 -9.76 10.67 -7.71
N SER A 39 -8.68 10.54 -8.50
CA SER A 39 -8.68 10.72 -9.95
C SER A 39 -8.96 9.41 -10.73
N GLY A 40 -9.24 8.32 -10.02
CA GLY A 40 -9.30 6.99 -10.61
C GLY A 40 -7.93 6.55 -11.15
N ALA A 41 -7.91 5.99 -12.35
CA ALA A 41 -6.68 5.55 -13.01
C ALA A 41 -5.87 6.70 -13.65
N LYS A 42 -6.41 7.92 -13.71
CA LYS A 42 -5.74 9.06 -14.34
C LYS A 42 -4.69 9.66 -13.42
N MET A 43 -3.48 9.87 -13.98
CA MET A 43 -2.30 10.31 -13.22
C MET A 43 -1.62 11.53 -13.86
N ASN A 44 -2.29 12.30 -14.70
CA ASN A 44 -1.73 13.51 -15.30
C ASN A 44 -1.86 14.72 -14.35
N PRO A 45 -1.03 15.76 -14.51
CA PRO A 45 -1.05 16.95 -13.64
C PRO A 45 -2.41 17.64 -13.56
N GLU A 46 -3.12 17.75 -14.68
CA GLU A 46 -4.45 18.37 -14.76
C GLU A 46 -5.47 17.71 -13.80
N GLN A 47 -5.48 16.38 -13.75
CA GLN A 47 -6.36 15.64 -12.83
C GLN A 47 -5.95 15.81 -11.36
N ILE A 48 -4.66 15.97 -11.12
CA ILE A 48 -4.12 16.21 -9.77
C ILE A 48 -4.52 17.60 -9.27
N GLU A 49 -4.40 18.62 -10.10
CA GLU A 49 -4.78 20.00 -9.78
C GLU A 49 -6.30 20.13 -9.49
N ASP A 50 -7.13 19.25 -10.06
CA ASP A 50 -8.56 19.19 -9.72
C ASP A 50 -8.81 18.45 -8.39
N VAL A 51 -8.07 17.39 -8.11
CA VAL A 51 -8.40 16.46 -7.00
C VAL A 51 -7.75 16.85 -5.67
N VAL A 52 -6.47 17.27 -5.69
CA VAL A 52 -5.72 17.56 -4.44
C VAL A 52 -6.38 18.66 -3.61
N PRO A 53 -6.81 19.79 -4.17
CA PRO A 53 -7.44 20.84 -3.36
C PRO A 53 -8.75 20.44 -2.66
N ARG A 54 -9.42 19.40 -3.15
CA ARG A 54 -10.71 18.94 -2.58
C ARG A 54 -10.57 18.34 -1.17
N VAL A 55 -9.36 17.94 -0.77
CA VAL A 55 -9.13 17.45 0.58
C VAL A 55 -9.11 18.59 1.62
N ALA A 56 -8.86 19.83 1.20
CA ALA A 56 -8.87 20.99 2.07
C ALA A 56 -10.26 21.26 2.70
N ASP A 57 -11.35 20.95 1.98
CA ASP A 57 -12.72 21.11 2.49
C ASP A 57 -13.03 20.21 3.70
N PHE A 58 -12.23 19.18 3.90
CA PHE A 58 -12.40 18.26 5.02
C PHE A 58 -11.72 18.75 6.31
N ASP A 59 -10.81 19.71 6.23
CA ASP A 59 -10.02 20.19 7.38
C ASP A 59 -9.31 19.01 8.06
N ALA A 60 -8.54 18.24 7.28
CA ALA A 60 -7.87 17.04 7.72
C ALA A 60 -6.69 17.35 8.65
N ASP A 61 -6.50 16.56 9.71
CA ASP A 61 -5.32 16.63 10.58
C ASP A 61 -4.05 16.16 9.85
N PHE A 62 -4.19 15.21 8.93
CA PHE A 62 -3.15 14.83 7.98
C PHE A 62 -3.74 14.22 6.71
N VAL A 63 -2.94 14.20 5.65
CA VAL A 63 -3.32 13.67 4.33
C VAL A 63 -2.47 12.47 3.95
N VAL A 64 -3.07 11.45 3.35
CA VAL A 64 -2.38 10.31 2.72
C VAL A 64 -2.62 10.37 1.21
N PHE A 65 -1.58 10.56 0.44
CA PHE A 65 -1.61 10.51 -1.03
C PHE A 65 -1.07 9.17 -1.52
N ILE A 66 -1.84 8.46 -2.36
CA ILE A 66 -1.48 7.14 -2.87
C ILE A 66 -1.31 7.19 -4.39
N SER A 67 -0.17 6.67 -4.88
CA SER A 67 0.13 6.62 -6.31
C SER A 67 1.14 5.51 -6.64
N PRO A 68 1.02 4.83 -7.80
CA PRO A 68 2.00 3.82 -8.22
C PRO A 68 3.43 4.33 -8.33
N ASN A 69 3.60 5.57 -8.79
CA ASN A 69 4.90 6.17 -9.01
C ASN A 69 4.91 7.63 -8.54
N PRO A 70 5.40 7.90 -7.32
CA PRO A 70 5.52 9.26 -6.79
C PRO A 70 6.37 10.22 -7.63
N GLY A 71 7.20 9.70 -8.55
CA GLY A 71 8.02 10.50 -9.47
C GLY A 71 7.38 10.78 -10.85
N ALA A 72 6.20 10.20 -11.15
CA ALA A 72 5.51 10.51 -12.40
C ALA A 72 4.97 11.95 -12.38
N PRO A 73 4.76 12.60 -13.56
CA PRO A 73 4.44 14.04 -13.64
C PRO A 73 3.26 14.48 -12.77
N GLY A 74 2.15 13.74 -12.75
CA GLY A 74 1.00 14.08 -11.91
C GLY A 74 1.29 13.87 -10.41
N PRO A 75 1.75 12.70 -9.95
CA PRO A 75 2.13 12.49 -8.56
C PRO A 75 3.25 13.43 -8.06
N ALA A 76 4.20 13.83 -8.93
CA ALA A 76 5.17 14.86 -8.59
C ALA A 76 4.47 16.20 -8.33
N ARG A 77 3.52 16.58 -9.19
CA ARG A 77 2.69 17.78 -8.97
C ARG A 77 1.87 17.70 -7.70
N ALA A 78 1.34 16.52 -7.35
CA ALA A 78 0.65 16.32 -6.08
C ALA A 78 1.57 16.57 -4.88
N ARG A 79 2.81 16.09 -4.91
CA ARG A 79 3.79 16.33 -3.85
C ARG A 79 4.11 17.82 -3.68
N GLU A 80 4.25 18.57 -4.80
CA GLU A 80 4.41 20.02 -4.75
C GLU A 80 3.22 20.69 -4.07
N LEU A 81 2.00 20.42 -4.53
CA LEU A 81 0.79 20.99 -3.94
C LEU A 81 0.64 20.65 -2.46
N LEU A 82 0.89 19.39 -2.07
CA LEU A 82 0.81 18.96 -0.68
C LEU A 82 1.87 19.60 0.21
N SER A 83 3.08 19.86 -0.33
CA SER A 83 4.13 20.57 0.42
C SER A 83 3.84 22.05 0.62
N GLU A 84 2.97 22.65 -0.21
CA GLU A 84 2.50 24.04 -0.11
C GLU A 84 1.28 24.17 0.82
N MET A 85 0.59 23.06 1.15
CA MET A 85 -0.55 23.05 2.07
C MET A 85 -0.07 23.04 3.52
N ASP A 86 -0.77 23.75 4.39
CA ASP A 86 -0.50 23.75 5.84
C ASP A 86 -1.14 22.51 6.51
N VAL A 87 -0.81 21.32 5.99
CA VAL A 87 -1.28 20.03 6.51
C VAL A 87 -0.21 18.96 6.33
N PRO A 88 0.11 18.18 7.38
CA PRO A 88 1.05 17.07 7.27
C PRO A 88 0.60 16.06 6.20
N ALA A 89 1.51 15.65 5.30
CA ALA A 89 1.17 14.74 4.23
C ALA A 89 2.13 13.55 4.12
N ILE A 90 1.56 12.37 3.79
CA ILE A 90 2.27 11.09 3.67
C ILE A 90 2.04 10.56 2.26
N ILE A 91 3.12 10.21 1.58
CA ILE A 91 3.09 9.65 0.23
C ILE A 91 3.21 8.12 0.32
N ILE A 92 2.20 7.40 -0.16
CA ILE A 92 2.28 5.94 -0.33
C ILE A 92 2.52 5.64 -1.81
N GLY A 93 3.53 4.83 -2.10
CA GLY A 93 3.87 4.44 -3.48
C GLY A 93 4.60 3.12 -3.56
N ASP A 94 4.74 2.61 -4.79
CA ASP A 94 5.52 1.41 -5.10
C ASP A 94 7.02 1.74 -5.29
N ALA A 95 7.79 0.73 -5.67
CA ALA A 95 9.25 0.74 -5.86
C ALA A 95 9.83 2.01 -6.54
N PRO A 96 9.20 2.64 -7.56
CA PRO A 96 9.70 3.89 -8.12
C PRO A 96 9.84 5.03 -7.10
N GLY A 97 9.07 5.00 -6.01
CA GLY A 97 9.17 5.96 -4.91
C GLY A 97 10.51 5.93 -4.17
N MET A 98 11.26 4.82 -4.25
CA MET A 98 12.59 4.71 -3.62
C MET A 98 13.57 5.77 -4.12
N GLY A 99 13.51 6.12 -5.41
CA GLY A 99 14.34 7.16 -6.00
C GLY A 99 13.88 8.59 -5.71
N LYS A 100 12.81 8.77 -4.94
CA LYS A 100 12.22 10.07 -4.63
C LYS A 100 12.22 10.43 -3.14
N LYS A 101 12.87 9.62 -2.31
CA LYS A 101 12.91 9.83 -0.86
C LYS A 101 13.54 11.17 -0.48
N ASP A 102 14.67 11.49 -1.05
CA ASP A 102 15.39 12.73 -0.74
C ASP A 102 14.56 13.95 -1.13
N GLU A 103 13.88 13.92 -2.30
CA GLU A 103 12.96 14.97 -2.74
C GLU A 103 11.77 15.12 -1.77
N MET A 104 11.20 14.00 -1.31
CA MET A 104 10.09 14.02 -0.33
C MET A 104 10.55 14.55 1.03
N ASP A 105 11.77 14.22 1.44
CA ASP A 105 12.36 14.77 2.67
C ASP A 105 12.58 16.28 2.57
N GLU A 106 13.11 16.78 1.44
CA GLU A 106 13.28 18.21 1.19
C GLU A 106 11.93 18.96 1.13
N GLN A 107 10.88 18.30 0.66
CA GLN A 107 9.51 18.82 0.62
C GLN A 107 8.78 18.76 1.99
N GLY A 108 9.40 18.21 3.03
CA GLY A 108 8.77 18.03 4.34
C GLY A 108 7.66 16.97 4.38
N LEU A 109 7.64 16.05 3.41
CA LEU A 109 6.63 14.99 3.29
C LEU A 109 7.09 13.70 3.98
N GLY A 110 6.13 12.99 4.59
CA GLY A 110 6.33 11.59 4.98
C GLY A 110 6.18 10.63 3.80
N TYR A 111 6.69 9.41 3.96
CA TYR A 111 6.47 8.39 2.95
C TYR A 111 6.40 6.96 3.51
N ILE A 112 5.63 6.12 2.81
CA ILE A 112 5.58 4.66 2.98
C ILE A 112 5.73 4.05 1.59
N ILE A 113 6.91 3.52 1.27
CA ILE A 113 7.19 2.88 -0.01
C ILE A 113 7.00 1.38 0.12
N VAL A 114 5.97 0.85 -0.55
CA VAL A 114 5.61 -0.57 -0.58
C VAL A 114 6.20 -1.19 -1.83
N GLN A 115 7.43 -1.69 -1.77
CA GLN A 115 8.19 -2.12 -2.95
C GLN A 115 7.59 -3.29 -3.72
N GLY A 116 6.67 -4.03 -3.15
CA GLY A 116 5.98 -5.16 -3.79
C GLY A 116 4.53 -4.88 -4.14
N ASP A 117 4.17 -3.62 -4.39
CA ASP A 117 2.81 -3.18 -4.76
C ASP A 117 2.76 -2.69 -6.22
N PRO A 118 3.03 -3.56 -7.20
CA PRO A 118 3.12 -3.15 -8.59
C PRO A 118 1.77 -2.74 -9.16
N MET A 119 1.80 -1.73 -10.04
CA MET A 119 0.68 -1.42 -10.91
C MET A 119 0.52 -2.52 -11.97
N ILE A 120 -0.71 -2.88 -12.31
CA ILE A 120 -0.97 -3.77 -13.44
C ILE A 120 -0.37 -3.23 -14.74
N GLY A 121 0.06 -4.12 -15.62
CA GLY A 121 0.63 -3.77 -16.91
C GLY A 121 -0.26 -2.87 -17.75
N ALA A 122 0.31 -1.81 -18.35
CA ALA A 122 -0.41 -0.75 -19.05
C ALA A 122 -0.58 -1.01 -20.57
N ARG A 123 -0.42 -2.24 -21.04
CA ARG A 123 -0.60 -2.60 -22.46
C ARG A 123 -2.06 -2.93 -22.76
N ARG A 124 -2.62 -2.24 -23.73
CA ARG A 124 -4.05 -2.34 -24.11
C ARG A 124 -4.49 -3.79 -24.40
N GLU A 125 -3.61 -4.59 -24.95
CA GLU A 125 -3.87 -6.00 -25.32
C GLU A 125 -4.15 -6.89 -24.09
N LEU A 126 -3.73 -6.44 -22.90
CA LEU A 126 -3.88 -7.14 -21.63
C LEU A 126 -4.80 -6.43 -20.63
N LEU A 127 -5.37 -5.27 -21.01
CA LEU A 127 -6.23 -4.45 -20.13
C LEU A 127 -7.68 -4.92 -20.17
N ASP A 128 -7.96 -6.13 -19.71
CA ASP A 128 -9.31 -6.58 -19.39
C ASP A 128 -9.64 -6.19 -17.92
N PRO A 129 -10.83 -5.59 -17.64
CA PRO A 129 -11.17 -5.17 -16.28
C PRO A 129 -11.21 -6.32 -15.27
N THR A 130 -11.60 -7.52 -15.69
CA THR A 130 -11.68 -8.69 -14.80
C THR A 130 -10.30 -9.30 -14.54
N GLU A 131 -9.42 -9.32 -15.54
CA GLU A 131 -8.03 -9.70 -15.36
C GLU A 131 -7.28 -8.70 -14.45
N MET A 132 -7.55 -7.40 -14.62
CA MET A 132 -7.00 -6.38 -13.73
C MET A 132 -7.45 -6.60 -12.28
N ALA A 133 -8.71 -6.94 -12.05
CA ALA A 133 -9.22 -7.27 -10.73
C ALA A 133 -8.55 -8.53 -10.15
N SER A 134 -8.34 -9.56 -10.97
CA SER A 134 -7.63 -10.79 -10.59
C SER A 134 -6.17 -10.49 -10.22
N PHE A 135 -5.44 -9.79 -11.06
CA PHE A 135 -4.07 -9.36 -10.80
C PHE A 135 -3.97 -8.57 -9.47
N ASN A 136 -4.79 -7.53 -9.31
CA ASN A 136 -4.78 -6.72 -8.08
C ASN A 136 -5.15 -7.55 -6.85
N SER A 137 -6.05 -8.53 -6.96
CA SER A 137 -6.38 -9.42 -5.86
C SER A 137 -5.20 -10.29 -5.43
N ASP A 138 -4.37 -10.73 -6.35
CA ASP A 138 -3.16 -11.50 -6.07
C ASP A 138 -2.07 -10.60 -5.43
N VAL A 139 -1.89 -9.37 -5.91
CA VAL A 139 -1.03 -8.37 -5.23
C VAL A 139 -1.51 -8.14 -3.79
N ILE A 140 -2.79 -7.87 -3.58
CA ILE A 140 -3.38 -7.66 -2.26
C ILE A 140 -3.15 -8.87 -1.34
N LYS A 141 -3.32 -10.11 -1.84
CA LYS A 141 -3.04 -11.33 -1.07
C LYS A 141 -1.58 -11.41 -0.64
N VAL A 142 -0.65 -11.14 -1.55
CA VAL A 142 0.78 -11.14 -1.19
C VAL A 142 1.04 -10.13 -0.09
N LEU A 143 0.67 -8.87 -0.28
CA LEU A 143 0.93 -7.79 0.67
C LEU A 143 0.28 -8.03 2.04
N ALA A 144 -0.96 -8.56 2.04
CA ALA A 144 -1.69 -8.87 3.27
C ALA A 144 -1.08 -10.05 4.03
N LEU A 145 -0.70 -11.13 3.33
CA LEU A 145 -0.29 -12.38 3.97
C LEU A 145 1.21 -12.42 4.31
N THR A 146 2.03 -11.60 3.65
CA THR A 146 3.47 -11.48 3.96
C THR A 146 3.78 -10.47 5.06
N GLY A 147 2.81 -9.61 5.43
CA GLY A 147 2.93 -8.63 6.50
C GLY A 147 3.15 -7.19 6.02
N ALA A 148 3.27 -6.92 4.71
CA ALA A 148 3.47 -5.57 4.20
C ALA A 148 2.34 -4.61 4.65
N TYR A 149 1.09 -5.03 4.54
CA TYR A 149 -0.04 -4.21 5.03
C TYR A 149 -0.05 -4.03 6.54
N ARG A 150 0.53 -4.95 7.30
CA ARG A 150 0.70 -4.73 8.73
C ARG A 150 1.69 -3.61 9.02
N VAL A 151 2.76 -3.51 8.25
CA VAL A 151 3.67 -2.35 8.36
C VAL A 151 2.94 -1.05 8.02
N VAL A 152 2.13 -1.04 6.95
CA VAL A 152 1.30 0.14 6.60
C VAL A 152 0.35 0.49 7.75
N GLN A 153 -0.43 -0.48 8.25
CA GLN A 153 -1.35 -0.30 9.37
C GLN A 153 -0.64 0.29 10.59
N GLN A 154 0.42 -0.37 11.08
CA GLN A 154 1.17 0.07 12.26
C GLN A 154 1.77 1.45 12.10
N THR A 155 2.27 1.77 10.90
CA THR A 155 2.84 3.09 10.62
C THR A 155 1.76 4.17 10.69
N LEU A 156 0.61 3.95 10.09
CA LEU A 156 -0.49 4.92 10.11
C LEU A 156 -1.14 5.02 11.50
N ASP A 157 -1.27 3.92 12.24
CA ASP A 157 -1.73 3.93 13.64
C ASP A 157 -0.79 4.77 14.53
N GLY A 158 0.53 4.72 14.26
CA GLY A 158 1.49 5.59 14.94
C GLY A 158 1.26 7.08 14.64
N VAL A 159 0.97 7.42 13.39
CA VAL A 159 0.64 8.81 12.98
C VAL A 159 -0.67 9.27 13.63
N ILE A 160 -1.69 8.41 13.66
CA ILE A 160 -2.98 8.70 14.31
C ILE A 160 -2.77 8.97 15.81
N ALA A 161 -2.01 8.12 16.49
CA ALA A 161 -1.69 8.32 17.91
C ALA A 161 -0.91 9.62 18.16
N GLY A 162 0.01 9.97 17.26
CA GLY A 162 0.70 11.26 17.27
C GLY A 162 -0.26 12.44 17.11
N ALA A 163 -1.20 12.35 16.18
CA ALA A 163 -2.24 13.37 15.96
C ALA A 163 -3.13 13.54 17.20
N GLU A 164 -3.56 12.46 17.83
CA GLU A 164 -4.32 12.48 19.09
C GLU A 164 -3.55 13.18 20.23
N ALA A 165 -2.23 13.02 20.24
CA ALA A 165 -1.34 13.66 21.21
C ALA A 165 -0.94 15.11 20.82
N GLY A 166 -1.35 15.60 19.66
CA GLY A 166 -0.99 16.92 19.14
C GLY A 166 0.44 17.04 18.60
N ASN A 167 1.06 15.89 18.25
CA ASN A 167 2.42 15.82 17.71
C ASN A 167 2.50 14.78 16.60
N ILE A 168 2.32 15.19 15.34
CA ILE A 168 2.41 14.32 14.18
C ILE A 168 3.87 14.19 13.75
N GLU A 169 4.42 12.98 13.84
CA GLU A 169 5.70 12.62 13.26
C GLU A 169 5.47 11.92 11.92
N LEU A 170 5.95 12.53 10.84
CA LEU A 170 5.79 11.98 9.50
C LEU A 170 6.71 10.76 9.28
N PRO A 171 6.15 9.62 8.82
CA PRO A 171 6.92 8.39 8.66
C PRO A 171 7.89 8.47 7.48
N LYS A 172 9.04 7.79 7.59
CA LYS A 172 10.03 7.59 6.54
C LYS A 172 10.30 6.10 6.36
N VAL A 173 9.35 5.39 5.77
CA VAL A 173 9.33 3.93 5.74
C VAL A 173 9.47 3.41 4.31
N ALA A 174 10.44 2.52 4.09
CA ALA A 174 10.49 1.63 2.93
C ALA A 174 10.25 0.20 3.40
N ILE A 175 9.23 -0.45 2.85
CA ILE A 175 8.84 -1.81 3.19
C ILE A 175 9.66 -2.77 2.34
N THR A 176 10.60 -3.45 2.98
CA THR A 176 11.41 -4.52 2.41
C THR A 176 10.83 -5.88 2.81
N THR A 177 11.28 -6.95 2.17
CA THR A 177 10.95 -8.33 2.54
C THR A 177 11.20 -8.60 4.03
N ALA A 178 12.31 -8.13 4.57
CA ALA A 178 12.63 -8.32 5.98
C ALA A 178 11.62 -7.63 6.90
N LYS A 179 11.28 -6.36 6.64
CA LYS A 179 10.28 -5.62 7.43
C LYS A 179 8.89 -6.25 7.35
N ALA A 180 8.47 -6.69 6.16
CA ALA A 180 7.17 -7.31 5.97
C ALA A 180 7.04 -8.59 6.80
N VAL A 181 7.98 -9.54 6.66
CA VAL A 181 7.90 -10.83 7.38
C VAL A 181 8.14 -10.70 8.88
N GLU A 182 8.87 -9.68 9.32
CA GLU A 182 9.01 -9.34 10.74
C GLU A 182 7.67 -8.88 11.32
N ALA A 183 6.97 -7.98 10.65
CA ALA A 183 5.66 -7.51 11.07
C ALA A 183 4.59 -8.62 11.07
N ALA A 184 4.69 -9.60 10.17
CA ALA A 184 3.81 -10.78 10.16
C ALA A 184 4.06 -11.73 11.34
N ALA A 185 5.26 -11.67 11.96
CA ALA A 185 5.67 -12.47 13.13
C ALA A 185 5.49 -13.99 12.95
N PHE A 186 5.88 -14.50 11.78
CA PHE A 186 5.83 -15.94 11.50
C PHE A 186 6.58 -16.76 12.56
N GLN A 187 5.92 -17.76 13.11
CA GLN A 187 6.51 -18.71 14.08
C GLN A 187 7.12 -19.92 13.37
N ASN A 188 6.53 -20.35 12.26
CA ASN A 188 7.04 -21.46 11.47
C ASN A 188 8.10 -20.94 10.47
N PRO A 189 9.36 -21.47 10.50
CA PRO A 189 10.42 -21.00 9.61
C PRO A 189 10.16 -21.29 8.13
N TYR A 190 9.41 -22.35 7.79
CA TYR A 190 9.01 -22.60 6.41
C TYR A 190 7.90 -21.65 5.94
N ALA A 191 6.97 -21.27 6.82
CA ALA A 191 6.01 -20.23 6.53
C ALA A 191 6.71 -18.90 6.24
N LYS A 192 7.67 -18.52 7.09
CA LYS A 192 8.49 -17.32 6.87
C LYS A 192 9.23 -17.36 5.53
N ALA A 193 9.88 -18.48 5.20
CA ALA A 193 10.59 -18.65 3.94
C ALA A 193 9.67 -18.52 2.71
N LYS A 194 8.46 -19.11 2.76
CA LYS A 194 7.46 -18.96 1.70
C LYS A 194 6.97 -17.53 1.55
N ALA A 195 6.72 -16.84 2.66
CA ALA A 195 6.31 -15.43 2.66
C ALA A 195 7.42 -14.53 2.08
N MET A 196 8.68 -14.77 2.44
CA MET A 196 9.82 -14.05 1.86
C MET A 196 9.87 -14.25 0.34
N ALA A 197 9.79 -15.49 -0.14
CA ALA A 197 9.79 -15.79 -1.57
C ALA A 197 8.62 -15.11 -2.30
N ALA A 198 7.42 -15.14 -1.71
CA ALA A 198 6.23 -14.48 -2.28
C ALA A 198 6.44 -12.96 -2.43
N TYR A 199 7.00 -12.30 -1.41
CA TYR A 199 7.22 -10.87 -1.46
C TYR A 199 8.33 -10.47 -2.46
N GLU A 200 9.43 -11.23 -2.52
CA GLU A 200 10.49 -11.05 -3.53
C GLU A 200 9.94 -11.20 -4.96
N MET A 201 9.05 -12.16 -5.19
CA MET A 201 8.38 -12.31 -6.48
C MET A 201 7.51 -11.09 -6.81
N ALA A 202 6.75 -10.55 -5.85
CA ALA A 202 5.94 -9.35 -6.06
C ALA A 202 6.82 -8.12 -6.38
N MET A 203 7.96 -7.95 -5.70
CA MET A 203 8.94 -6.90 -6.03
C MET A 203 9.46 -7.07 -7.47
N LYS A 204 9.68 -8.31 -7.92
CA LYS A 204 10.15 -8.57 -9.29
C LYS A 204 9.11 -8.28 -10.36
N VAL A 205 7.82 -8.36 -10.05
CA VAL A 205 6.73 -8.00 -10.97
C VAL A 205 6.86 -6.56 -11.45
N ALA A 206 7.18 -5.60 -10.58
CA ALA A 206 7.37 -4.20 -10.95
C ALA A 206 8.46 -4.00 -12.01
N ASP A 207 9.59 -4.72 -11.90
CA ASP A 207 10.67 -4.68 -12.90
C ASP A 207 10.21 -5.22 -14.26
N ILE A 208 9.44 -6.32 -14.24
CA ILE A 208 8.93 -6.96 -15.45
C ILE A 208 7.93 -6.05 -16.16
N ASP A 209 7.01 -5.45 -15.41
CA ASP A 209 6.04 -4.50 -15.94
C ASP A 209 6.71 -3.25 -16.53
N LEU A 210 7.70 -2.70 -15.84
CA LEU A 210 8.49 -1.59 -16.37
C LEU A 210 9.11 -1.94 -17.73
N LYS A 211 9.73 -3.12 -17.84
CA LYS A 211 10.34 -3.59 -19.08
C LYS A 211 9.31 -3.81 -20.19
N GLY A 212 8.21 -4.50 -19.90
CA GLY A 212 7.20 -4.84 -20.90
C GLY A 212 6.34 -3.64 -21.31
N CYS A 213 5.93 -2.81 -20.35
CA CYS A 213 5.01 -1.71 -20.63
C CYS A 213 5.68 -0.47 -21.21
N PHE A 214 6.93 -0.18 -20.80
CA PHE A 214 7.54 1.11 -21.12
C PHE A 214 8.83 1.01 -21.95
N MET A 215 9.60 -0.07 -21.83
CA MET A 215 10.91 -0.21 -22.48
C MET A 215 10.87 -1.03 -23.78
N THR A 216 9.93 -1.97 -23.93
CA THR A 216 9.81 -2.84 -25.09
C THR A 216 8.73 -2.30 -26.04
N LYS A 217 9.05 -2.13 -27.34
CA LYS A 217 8.13 -1.52 -28.32
C LYS A 217 7.38 -2.53 -29.15
N GLU A 218 8.02 -3.65 -29.48
CA GLU A 218 7.49 -4.68 -30.38
C GLU A 218 6.45 -5.55 -29.64
N MET A 219 5.25 -5.66 -30.23
CA MET A 219 4.10 -6.32 -29.63
C MET A 219 4.35 -7.79 -29.32
N ASP A 220 4.98 -8.51 -30.23
CA ASP A 220 5.34 -9.93 -30.06
C ASP A 220 6.35 -10.18 -28.92
N LYS A 221 7.08 -9.13 -28.51
CA LYS A 221 8.03 -9.18 -27.39
C LYS A 221 7.41 -8.71 -26.07
N TYR A 222 6.65 -7.59 -26.07
CA TYR A 222 6.14 -7.08 -24.80
C TYR A 222 4.95 -7.87 -24.26
N ILE A 223 4.10 -8.46 -25.09
CA ILE A 223 2.96 -9.27 -24.61
C ILE A 223 3.43 -10.41 -23.69
N PRO A 224 4.36 -11.30 -24.10
CA PRO A 224 4.79 -12.36 -23.20
C PRO A 224 5.55 -11.85 -21.96
N ILE A 225 6.23 -10.70 -22.04
CA ILE A 225 6.86 -10.09 -20.86
C ILE A 225 5.81 -9.67 -19.83
N VAL A 226 4.80 -8.90 -20.25
CA VAL A 226 3.74 -8.44 -19.32
C VAL A 226 2.88 -9.61 -18.83
N ALA A 227 2.55 -10.57 -19.70
CA ALA A 227 1.85 -11.78 -19.29
C ALA A 227 2.65 -12.58 -18.24
N SER A 228 3.98 -12.62 -18.34
CA SER A 228 4.81 -13.28 -17.33
C SER A 228 4.77 -12.61 -15.96
N ALA A 229 4.51 -11.30 -15.88
CA ALA A 229 4.29 -10.60 -14.62
C ALA A 229 3.00 -11.05 -13.94
N HIS A 230 1.92 -11.24 -14.72
CA HIS A 230 0.65 -11.77 -14.23
C HIS A 230 0.81 -13.20 -13.68
N GLU A 231 1.53 -14.08 -14.40
CA GLU A 231 1.81 -15.43 -13.92
C GLU A 231 2.66 -15.41 -12.63
N LEU A 232 3.66 -14.53 -12.57
CA LEU A 232 4.55 -14.44 -11.42
C LEU A 232 3.81 -14.03 -10.14
N ILE A 233 2.93 -13.02 -10.22
CA ILE A 233 2.16 -12.60 -9.05
C ILE A 233 1.15 -13.67 -8.60
N SER A 234 0.56 -14.40 -9.54
CA SER A 234 -0.34 -15.52 -9.22
C SER A 234 0.37 -16.64 -8.47
N VAL A 235 1.61 -16.95 -8.84
CA VAL A 235 2.45 -17.91 -8.09
C VAL A 235 2.84 -17.36 -6.72
N ALA A 236 3.20 -16.07 -6.63
CA ALA A 236 3.52 -15.41 -5.38
C ALA A 236 2.33 -15.46 -4.40
N ALA A 237 1.11 -15.20 -4.87
CA ALA A 237 -0.10 -15.28 -4.06
C ALA A 237 -0.34 -16.70 -3.52
N LYS A 238 -0.09 -17.75 -4.31
CA LYS A 238 -0.17 -19.14 -3.85
C LYS A 238 0.83 -19.41 -2.72
N LEU A 239 2.08 -18.98 -2.86
CA LEU A 239 3.09 -19.13 -1.80
C LEU A 239 2.72 -18.36 -0.53
N ALA A 240 2.17 -17.17 -0.64
CA ALA A 240 1.70 -16.39 0.51
C ALA A 240 0.54 -17.09 1.23
N ILE A 241 -0.40 -17.69 0.49
CA ILE A 241 -1.47 -18.51 1.06
C ILE A 241 -0.89 -19.73 1.79
N GLU A 242 0.03 -20.47 1.17
CA GLU A 242 0.67 -21.63 1.79
C GLU A 242 1.42 -21.26 3.09
N ALA A 243 2.11 -20.10 3.11
CA ALA A 243 2.74 -19.60 4.32
C ALA A 243 1.72 -19.41 5.45
N ARG A 244 0.58 -18.80 5.14
CA ARG A 244 -0.50 -18.60 6.11
C ARG A 244 -1.13 -19.93 6.57
N GLU A 245 -1.32 -20.90 5.69
CA GLU A 245 -1.86 -22.22 6.06
C GLU A 245 -0.93 -22.97 7.04
N LEU A 246 0.39 -22.84 6.91
CA LEU A 246 1.34 -23.39 7.88
C LEU A 246 1.19 -22.74 9.27
N GLU A 247 1.01 -21.42 9.34
CA GLU A 247 0.73 -20.74 10.61
C GLU A 247 -0.64 -21.12 11.20
N LYS A 248 -1.67 -21.30 10.36
CA LYS A 248 -2.99 -21.78 10.81
C LYS A 248 -2.90 -23.19 11.42
N ALA A 249 -2.13 -24.08 10.80
CA ALA A 249 -1.95 -25.43 11.31
C ALA A 249 -1.36 -25.44 12.74
N ASN A 250 -0.57 -24.42 13.08
CA ASN A 250 0.03 -24.25 14.41
C ASN A 250 -0.79 -23.30 15.32
N ASN A 251 -1.89 -22.73 14.84
CA ASN A 251 -2.68 -21.73 15.55
C ASN A 251 -1.88 -20.46 15.95
N THR A 252 -0.90 -20.06 15.10
CA THR A 252 0.07 -18.98 15.37
C THR A 252 -0.12 -17.74 14.49
N VAL A 253 -1.17 -17.67 13.67
CA VAL A 253 -1.43 -16.50 12.82
C VAL A 253 -1.63 -15.26 13.67
N LEU A 254 -0.71 -14.29 13.58
CA LEU A 254 -0.88 -13.00 14.24
C LEU A 254 -2.05 -12.22 13.62
N ARG A 255 -2.92 -11.71 14.48
CA ARG A 255 -4.03 -10.81 14.14
C ARG A 255 -3.93 -9.56 15.01
N THR A 256 -4.03 -8.39 14.40
CA THR A 256 -3.95 -7.10 15.09
C THR A 256 -5.14 -6.21 14.74
N PRO A 257 -6.36 -6.57 15.18
CA PRO A 257 -7.53 -5.72 14.95
C PRO A 257 -7.47 -4.46 15.81
N HIS A 258 -8.29 -3.47 15.47
CA HIS A 258 -8.55 -2.34 16.34
C HIS A 258 -9.62 -2.69 17.37
N GLY A 259 -9.42 -2.26 18.61
CA GLY A 259 -10.38 -2.36 19.69
C GLY A 259 -11.44 -1.26 19.62
N GLY A 260 -12.44 -1.33 20.52
CA GLY A 260 -13.58 -0.41 20.50
C GLY A 260 -13.28 1.06 20.79
N GLN A 261 -12.03 1.40 21.12
CA GLN A 261 -11.55 2.78 21.26
C GLN A 261 -10.50 3.15 20.18
N GLY A 262 -10.33 2.29 19.17
CA GLY A 262 -9.37 2.50 18.09
C GLY A 262 -7.94 2.05 18.41
N GLN A 263 -7.65 1.58 19.62
CA GLN A 263 -6.34 1.02 19.97
C GLN A 263 -6.06 -0.31 19.25
N THR A 264 -4.83 -0.54 18.83
CA THR A 264 -4.42 -1.83 18.28
C THR A 264 -4.37 -2.88 19.39
N VAL A 265 -5.07 -4.00 19.19
CA VAL A 265 -5.02 -5.17 20.04
C VAL A 265 -4.49 -6.37 19.24
N SER A 266 -4.08 -7.44 19.89
CA SER A 266 -3.46 -8.56 19.18
C SER A 266 -3.91 -9.94 19.71
N LYS A 267 -3.83 -10.95 18.85
CA LYS A 267 -3.92 -12.37 19.22
C LYS A 267 -3.27 -13.25 18.16
N THR A 268 -2.86 -14.45 18.58
CA THR A 268 -2.48 -15.54 17.68
C THR A 268 -3.49 -16.69 17.76
N ASP A 269 -3.87 -17.10 18.96
CA ASP A 269 -4.85 -18.16 19.17
C ASP A 269 -6.23 -17.75 18.62
N LEU A 270 -6.76 -18.59 17.73
CA LEU A 270 -8.05 -18.31 17.07
C LEU A 270 -9.19 -18.15 18.10
N MET A 271 -9.19 -18.95 19.16
CA MET A 271 -10.27 -19.00 20.16
C MET A 271 -10.17 -17.92 21.24
N LYS A 272 -9.03 -17.26 21.38
CA LYS A 272 -8.86 -16.16 22.35
C LYS A 272 -9.45 -14.85 21.82
N LYS A 273 -9.87 -13.99 22.75
CA LYS A 273 -10.16 -12.59 22.42
C LYS A 273 -8.84 -11.84 22.18
N PRO A 274 -8.81 -10.85 21.28
CA PRO A 274 -7.64 -9.99 21.15
C PRO A 274 -7.51 -9.09 22.38
N GLU A 275 -6.26 -8.88 22.81
CA GLU A 275 -5.88 -8.05 23.95
C GLU A 275 -4.80 -7.04 23.56
#